data_5c3a4554613a90aa2cb747212f461891
#
_entry.id   5c3a4554613a90aa2cb747212f461891
#
_cell.length_a   1.000
_cell.length_b   1.000
_cell.length_c   1.000
_cell.angle_alpha   90.00
_cell.angle_beta   90.00
_cell.angle_gamma   90.00
#
_symmetry.space_group_name_H-M   'P 1'
#
loop_
_entity.id
_entity.type
_entity.pdbx_description
1 polymer ?
#
loop_
_entity_poly.entity_id
_entity_poly.type
_entity_poly.pdbx_seq_one_letter_code
_entity_poly.pdbx_strand_id
1 'polypeptide(L)'
;MLPSAEVQHTAVGDIHIAYNTLGKPIDPPVLLISGLGAQLIAWDDAFCQELVDRGMFVIRFDNRDVGLSSHLARGSLAHSTATTAGAPQAAPYTLADMAADAAGVIDSLGLDSAHVVGISLGGMIAQILAIEHPERVRSLTSIMSTTGNDRVGQPTEAARALLLLPPVSTREDAMDRAGRVHRTLGSPAYRIDETELRDRAARAFDRAFDPQGVVRQLVAAITTPDRTEDLRRLDLPTLVVHGAEDQLIAVDGGQATAEAIPGAELVVIDGMGHDLPRPLWPTVVEHIAGLVDRAEQRWTISSSTSVSHT
;
A
#
# COMPACT_ATOMS: atom_id res chain seq x y z
N MET A 1 6.74 18.01 -18.22
CA MET A 1 5.87 17.64 -17.09
C MET A 1 4.63 17.01 -17.70
N LEU A 2 4.40 15.72 -17.47
CA LEU A 2 3.14 15.08 -17.87
C LEU A 2 2.01 15.76 -17.08
N PRO A 3 0.83 16.03 -17.68
CA PRO A 3 -0.29 16.55 -16.90
C PRO A 3 -0.63 15.52 -15.83
N SER A 4 -0.68 15.98 -14.56
CA SER A 4 -1.15 15.13 -13.45
C SER A 4 -2.54 14.59 -13.81
N ALA A 5 -2.72 13.27 -13.69
CA ALA A 5 -4.00 12.64 -13.97
C ALA A 5 -5.08 13.26 -13.06
N GLU A 6 -6.23 13.62 -13.65
CA GLU A 6 -7.33 14.24 -12.94
C GLU A 6 -7.86 13.31 -11.83
N VAL A 7 -8.06 13.87 -10.64
CA VAL A 7 -8.63 13.12 -9.52
C VAL A 7 -10.13 13.00 -9.69
N GLN A 8 -10.61 11.76 -9.60
CA GLN A 8 -12.02 11.40 -9.64
C GLN A 8 -12.45 10.88 -8.26
N HIS A 9 -13.75 10.78 -8.03
CA HIS A 9 -14.32 10.24 -6.80
C HIS A 9 -15.33 9.16 -7.11
N THR A 10 -15.34 8.10 -6.30
CA THR A 10 -16.35 7.06 -6.36
C THR A 10 -16.92 6.77 -4.97
N ALA A 11 -18.19 6.36 -4.91
CA ALA A 11 -18.80 5.90 -3.67
C ALA A 11 -18.45 4.42 -3.45
N VAL A 12 -17.98 4.10 -2.24
CA VAL A 12 -17.74 2.73 -1.78
C VAL A 12 -18.45 2.58 -0.43
N GLY A 13 -19.55 1.87 -0.40
CA GLY A 13 -20.42 1.85 0.78
C GLY A 13 -20.82 3.27 1.17
N ASP A 14 -20.56 3.65 2.42
CA ASP A 14 -20.94 4.96 2.99
C ASP A 14 -19.83 6.03 2.84
N ILE A 15 -18.75 5.74 2.14
CA ILE A 15 -17.63 6.66 1.97
C ILE A 15 -17.35 6.97 0.50
N HIS A 16 -16.63 8.04 0.26
CA HIS A 16 -16.11 8.40 -1.05
C HIS A 16 -14.60 8.16 -1.10
N ILE A 17 -14.14 7.51 -2.14
CA ILE A 17 -12.73 7.26 -2.42
C ILE A 17 -12.28 8.13 -3.59
N ALA A 18 -11.21 8.89 -3.38
CA ALA A 18 -10.54 9.66 -4.40
C ALA A 18 -9.51 8.81 -5.12
N TYR A 19 -9.53 8.77 -6.44
CA TYR A 19 -8.62 7.99 -7.26
C TYR A 19 -8.25 8.72 -8.54
N ASN A 20 -7.23 8.26 -9.21
CA ASN A 20 -6.95 8.60 -10.60
C ASN A 20 -6.37 7.39 -11.36
N THR A 21 -6.34 7.51 -12.68
CA THR A 21 -5.87 6.44 -13.57
C THR A 21 -4.88 6.97 -14.59
N LEU A 22 -3.93 6.13 -14.99
CA LEU A 22 -2.96 6.39 -16.06
C LEU A 22 -2.92 5.18 -17.00
N GLY A 23 -2.62 5.41 -18.25
CA GLY A 23 -2.61 4.35 -19.28
C GLY A 23 -3.95 4.15 -19.95
N LYS A 24 -4.14 3.01 -20.59
CA LYS A 24 -5.34 2.69 -21.39
C LYS A 24 -6.21 1.70 -20.62
N PRO A 25 -7.53 1.91 -20.50
CA PRO A 25 -8.42 1.01 -19.78
C PRO A 25 -8.48 -0.43 -20.34
N ILE A 26 -8.00 -0.65 -21.56
CA ILE A 26 -7.93 -1.99 -22.17
C ILE A 26 -6.71 -2.79 -21.72
N ASP A 27 -5.69 -2.14 -21.19
CA ASP A 27 -4.46 -2.79 -20.73
C ASP A 27 -4.71 -3.46 -19.36
N PRO A 28 -3.89 -4.44 -18.94
CA PRO A 28 -3.99 -5.09 -17.63
C PRO A 28 -4.05 -4.08 -16.47
N PRO A 29 -5.11 -4.12 -15.63
CA PRO A 29 -5.27 -3.16 -14.55
C PRO A 29 -4.34 -3.46 -13.36
N VAL A 30 -3.64 -2.43 -12.88
CA VAL A 30 -2.76 -2.47 -11.71
C VAL A 30 -3.24 -1.47 -10.67
N LEU A 31 -3.70 -1.96 -9.52
CA LEU A 31 -4.14 -1.16 -8.38
C LEU A 31 -2.97 -0.93 -7.43
N LEU A 32 -2.62 0.33 -7.19
CA LEU A 32 -1.54 0.75 -6.27
C LEU A 32 -2.12 1.20 -4.94
N ILE A 33 -1.75 0.51 -3.84
CA ILE A 33 -2.20 0.80 -2.47
C ILE A 33 -1.07 1.42 -1.68
N SER A 34 -1.29 2.65 -1.21
CA SER A 34 -0.29 3.45 -0.48
C SER A 34 -0.11 2.99 0.97
N GLY A 35 1.05 3.33 1.56
CA GLY A 35 1.38 3.09 2.95
C GLY A 35 0.68 4.04 3.94
N LEU A 36 1.03 3.92 5.22
CA LEU A 36 0.46 4.69 6.33
C LEU A 36 0.53 6.20 6.09
N GLY A 37 -0.63 6.86 6.11
CA GLY A 37 -0.75 8.31 5.95
C GLY A 37 -0.37 8.84 4.57
N ALA A 38 0.02 7.98 3.66
CA ALA A 38 0.42 8.36 2.31
C ALA A 38 -0.81 8.52 1.40
N GLN A 39 -0.82 9.61 0.64
CA GLN A 39 -1.83 9.91 -0.36
C GLN A 39 -1.45 9.26 -1.70
N LEU A 40 -2.39 9.16 -2.65
CA LEU A 40 -2.16 8.59 -3.98
C LEU A 40 -0.95 9.22 -4.72
N ILE A 41 -0.64 10.48 -4.44
CA ILE A 41 0.51 11.20 -5.01
C ILE A 41 1.87 10.70 -4.49
N ALA A 42 1.90 9.83 -3.48
CA ALA A 42 3.13 9.17 -3.03
C ALA A 42 3.64 8.16 -4.08
N TRP A 43 2.74 7.57 -4.85
CA TRP A 43 3.10 6.89 -6.08
C TRP A 43 3.40 7.95 -7.15
N ASP A 44 4.68 8.26 -7.33
CA ASP A 44 5.15 9.33 -8.22
C ASP A 44 4.65 9.10 -9.65
N ASP A 45 4.25 10.18 -10.34
CA ASP A 45 3.73 10.10 -11.71
C ASP A 45 4.71 9.43 -12.67
N ALA A 46 6.03 9.62 -12.47
CA ALA A 46 7.03 8.98 -13.31
C ALA A 46 7.15 7.47 -13.03
N PHE A 47 7.00 7.03 -11.76
CA PHE A 47 6.91 5.59 -11.45
C PHE A 47 5.68 4.95 -12.10
N CYS A 48 4.53 5.62 -12.00
CA CYS A 48 3.31 5.17 -12.66
C CYS A 48 3.47 5.13 -14.18
N GLN A 49 4.17 6.11 -14.77
CA GLN A 49 4.44 6.13 -16.19
C GLN A 49 5.33 4.96 -16.65
N GLU A 50 6.31 4.54 -15.84
CA GLU A 50 7.12 3.34 -16.14
C GLU A 50 6.25 2.06 -16.20
N LEU A 51 5.22 1.95 -15.36
CA LEU A 51 4.24 0.85 -15.45
C LEU A 51 3.37 0.96 -16.71
N VAL A 52 2.91 2.17 -17.04
CA VAL A 52 2.13 2.43 -18.27
C VAL A 52 2.95 2.11 -19.52
N ASP A 53 4.23 2.45 -19.53
CA ASP A 53 5.15 2.17 -20.65
C ASP A 53 5.39 0.65 -20.85
N ARG A 54 5.08 -0.16 -19.82
CA ARG A 54 5.05 -1.63 -19.87
C ARG A 54 3.66 -2.19 -20.22
N GLY A 55 2.73 -1.33 -20.67
CA GLY A 55 1.39 -1.72 -21.12
C GLY A 55 0.42 -2.03 -19.99
N MET A 56 0.48 -1.29 -18.89
CA MET A 56 -0.43 -1.44 -17.75
C MET A 56 -1.38 -0.26 -17.63
N PHE A 57 -2.61 -0.54 -17.18
CA PHE A 57 -3.57 0.46 -16.75
C PHE A 57 -3.44 0.67 -15.25
N VAL A 58 -2.80 1.76 -14.85
CA VAL A 58 -2.46 2.06 -13.45
C VAL A 58 -3.60 2.82 -12.77
N ILE A 59 -4.01 2.31 -11.61
CA ILE A 59 -5.03 2.89 -10.75
C ILE A 59 -4.37 3.16 -9.40
N ARG A 60 -4.44 4.39 -8.91
CA ARG A 60 -4.01 4.74 -7.55
C ARG A 60 -5.09 5.55 -6.86
N PHE A 61 -5.23 5.35 -5.56
CA PHE A 61 -6.29 5.98 -4.77
C PHE A 61 -5.78 6.42 -3.40
N ASP A 62 -6.49 7.36 -2.79
CA ASP A 62 -6.30 7.72 -1.39
C ASP A 62 -7.06 6.72 -0.53
N ASN A 63 -6.38 6.03 0.37
CA ASN A 63 -7.04 5.23 1.41
C ASN A 63 -8.00 6.10 2.22
N ARG A 64 -9.02 5.50 2.88
CA ARG A 64 -9.84 6.22 3.84
C ARG A 64 -8.98 6.97 4.86
N ASP A 65 -9.42 8.15 5.29
CA ASP A 65 -8.74 9.03 6.26
C ASP A 65 -7.47 9.73 5.76
N VAL A 66 -7.15 9.64 4.47
CA VAL A 66 -6.06 10.42 3.87
C VAL A 66 -6.48 11.04 2.54
N GLY A 67 -5.75 12.08 2.14
CA GLY A 67 -5.94 12.73 0.86
C GLY A 67 -7.33 13.33 0.68
N LEU A 68 -7.93 13.08 -0.47
CA LEU A 68 -9.26 13.59 -0.84
C LEU A 68 -10.37 12.53 -0.67
N SER A 69 -10.03 11.35 -0.13
CA SER A 69 -11.02 10.36 0.30
C SER A 69 -11.74 10.78 1.58
N SER A 70 -12.84 10.12 1.91
CA SER A 70 -13.59 10.41 3.13
C SER A 70 -12.73 10.32 4.38
N HIS A 71 -12.85 11.35 5.23
CA HIS A 71 -12.26 11.40 6.56
C HIS A 71 -13.34 11.13 7.59
N LEU A 72 -13.11 10.13 8.46
CA LEU A 72 -14.08 9.79 9.49
C LEU A 72 -14.10 10.85 10.60
N ALA A 73 -15.30 11.33 10.95
CA ALA A 73 -15.46 12.37 11.95
C ALA A 73 -14.95 11.92 13.33
N ARG A 74 -14.41 12.86 14.11
CA ARG A 74 -13.92 12.64 15.48
C ARG A 74 -14.94 11.95 16.41
N GLY A 75 -16.25 12.03 16.14
CA GLY A 75 -17.33 11.41 16.91
C GLY A 75 -17.48 9.90 16.69
N SER A 76 -16.89 9.33 15.64
CA SER A 76 -16.94 7.89 15.37
C SER A 76 -16.19 7.05 16.41
N LEU A 77 -15.27 7.63 17.15
CA LEU A 77 -14.56 7.01 18.27
C LEU A 77 -15.40 6.94 19.57
N ALA A 78 -16.54 7.63 19.64
CA ALA A 78 -17.31 7.82 20.87
C ALA A 78 -18.21 6.63 21.26
N HIS A 79 -18.30 5.56 20.47
CA HIS A 79 -19.15 4.41 20.78
C HIS A 79 -18.40 3.22 21.38
N SER A 80 -17.11 3.29 21.59
CA SER A 80 -16.35 2.27 22.33
C SER A 80 -16.12 2.71 23.78
N THR A 81 -17.11 2.55 24.62
CA THR A 81 -17.01 2.70 26.08
C THR A 81 -16.42 1.44 26.70
N ALA A 82 -15.12 1.27 26.60
CA ALA A 82 -14.37 0.39 27.53
C ALA A 82 -12.90 0.80 27.54
N THR A 83 -12.59 1.88 28.22
CA THR A 83 -11.22 2.20 28.58
C THR A 83 -10.81 1.42 29.82
N THR A 84 -10.22 0.25 29.61
CA THR A 84 -9.23 -0.25 30.57
C THR A 84 -7.92 0.50 30.25
N ALA A 85 -7.37 1.19 31.20
CA ALA A 85 -6.16 1.97 31.06
C ALA A 85 -5.03 1.07 30.49
N GLY A 86 -4.56 1.36 29.27
CA GLY A 86 -3.46 0.66 28.63
C GLY A 86 -3.77 -0.11 27.33
N ALA A 87 -5.02 -0.29 26.94
CA ALA A 87 -5.34 -0.88 25.64
C ALA A 87 -5.43 0.22 24.55
N PRO A 88 -4.93 -0.01 23.31
CA PRO A 88 -5.17 0.90 22.21
C PRO A 88 -6.67 1.05 22.00
N GLN A 89 -7.16 2.28 21.89
CA GLN A 89 -8.54 2.56 21.58
C GLN A 89 -8.84 1.92 20.21
N ALA A 90 -9.90 1.13 20.11
CA ALA A 90 -10.26 0.46 18.85
C ALA A 90 -10.38 1.49 17.72
N ALA A 91 -9.79 1.20 16.57
CA ALA A 91 -10.01 2.01 15.38
C ALA A 91 -11.49 1.91 14.97
N PRO A 92 -12.07 2.95 14.36
CA PRO A 92 -13.44 2.92 13.88
C PRO A 92 -13.63 1.97 12.67
N TYR A 93 -12.56 1.42 12.17
CA TYR A 93 -12.48 0.48 11.05
C TYR A 93 -11.25 -0.44 11.20
N THR A 94 -11.20 -1.47 10.39
CA THR A 94 -10.15 -2.48 10.32
C THR A 94 -9.38 -2.38 8.99
N LEU A 95 -8.30 -3.15 8.83
CA LEU A 95 -7.67 -3.30 7.51
C LEU A 95 -8.57 -4.08 6.53
N ALA A 96 -9.51 -4.91 7.01
CA ALA A 96 -10.51 -5.56 6.17
C ALA A 96 -11.47 -4.53 5.53
N ASP A 97 -11.88 -3.51 6.28
CA ASP A 97 -12.66 -2.39 5.73
C ASP A 97 -11.86 -1.62 4.66
N MET A 98 -10.54 -1.45 4.85
CA MET A 98 -9.68 -0.81 3.85
C MET A 98 -9.46 -1.70 2.61
N ALA A 99 -9.43 -3.01 2.77
CA ALA A 99 -9.40 -3.97 1.66
C ALA A 99 -10.72 -3.96 0.87
N ALA A 100 -11.85 -3.87 1.56
CA ALA A 100 -13.16 -3.70 0.92
C ALA A 100 -13.25 -2.37 0.13
N ASP A 101 -12.61 -1.29 0.59
CA ASP A 101 -12.50 -0.05 -0.18
C ASP A 101 -11.74 -0.27 -1.48
N ALA A 102 -10.61 -0.98 -1.41
CA ALA A 102 -9.80 -1.29 -2.60
C ALA A 102 -10.58 -2.15 -3.61
N ALA A 103 -11.35 -3.15 -3.14
CA ALA A 103 -12.28 -3.92 -3.97
C ALA A 103 -13.36 -3.01 -4.61
N GLY A 104 -13.94 -2.10 -3.82
CA GLY A 104 -14.93 -1.14 -4.30
C GLY A 104 -14.39 -0.18 -5.36
N VAL A 105 -13.10 0.20 -5.31
CA VAL A 105 -12.45 0.97 -6.39
C VAL A 105 -12.38 0.15 -7.67
N ILE A 106 -12.01 -1.14 -7.61
CA ILE A 106 -12.01 -2.04 -8.78
C ILE A 106 -13.41 -2.13 -9.38
N ASP A 107 -14.43 -2.36 -8.54
CA ASP A 107 -15.83 -2.46 -8.97
C ASP A 107 -16.34 -1.18 -9.64
N SER A 108 -16.00 -0.01 -9.07
CA SER A 108 -16.46 1.28 -9.58
C SER A 108 -15.92 1.61 -10.99
N LEU A 109 -14.81 1.00 -11.36
CA LEU A 109 -14.20 1.11 -12.69
C LEU A 109 -14.76 0.09 -13.68
N GLY A 110 -15.72 -0.76 -13.26
CA GLY A 110 -16.27 -1.84 -14.08
C GLY A 110 -15.26 -2.95 -14.37
N LEU A 111 -14.26 -3.11 -13.52
CA LEU A 111 -13.23 -4.14 -13.64
C LEU A 111 -13.62 -5.37 -12.82
N ASP A 112 -13.45 -6.56 -13.38
CA ASP A 112 -13.68 -7.82 -12.66
C ASP A 112 -12.60 -8.04 -11.59
N SER A 113 -11.35 -7.72 -11.92
CA SER A 113 -10.18 -7.95 -11.06
C SER A 113 -8.99 -7.08 -11.50
N ALA A 114 -7.97 -6.97 -10.63
CA ALA A 114 -6.74 -6.24 -10.91
C ALA A 114 -5.50 -6.96 -10.36
N HIS A 115 -4.33 -6.62 -10.88
CA HIS A 115 -3.06 -6.87 -10.20
C HIS A 115 -2.92 -5.87 -9.07
N VAL A 116 -2.63 -6.33 -7.85
CA VAL A 116 -2.60 -5.47 -6.67
C VAL A 116 -1.18 -5.29 -6.19
N VAL A 117 -0.75 -4.05 -6.08
CA VAL A 117 0.58 -3.67 -5.58
C VAL A 117 0.41 -2.80 -4.35
N GLY A 118 0.85 -3.29 -3.20
CA GLY A 118 0.75 -2.57 -1.93
C GLY A 118 2.11 -2.33 -1.30
N ILE A 119 2.32 -1.12 -0.75
CA ILE A 119 3.55 -0.75 -0.06
C ILE A 119 3.31 -0.55 1.44
N SER A 120 4.11 -1.18 2.31
CA SER A 120 4.02 -1.04 3.76
C SER A 120 2.61 -1.41 4.28
N LEU A 121 1.88 -0.50 4.92
CA LEU A 121 0.45 -0.67 5.26
C LEU A 121 -0.37 -1.12 4.04
N GLY A 122 -0.11 -0.55 2.85
CA GLY A 122 -0.77 -0.94 1.61
C GLY A 122 -0.51 -2.40 1.24
N GLY A 123 0.66 -2.95 1.59
CA GLY A 123 0.96 -4.38 1.44
C GLY A 123 0.12 -5.25 2.38
N MET A 124 -0.13 -4.81 3.62
CA MET A 124 -1.04 -5.51 4.55
C MET A 124 -2.48 -5.50 4.02
N ILE A 125 -2.94 -4.35 3.48
CA ILE A 125 -4.27 -4.22 2.85
C ILE A 125 -4.36 -5.14 1.62
N ALA A 126 -3.34 -5.16 0.76
CA ALA A 126 -3.29 -6.01 -0.41
C ALA A 126 -3.34 -7.51 -0.08
N GLN A 127 -2.67 -7.93 1.01
CA GLN A 127 -2.76 -9.30 1.52
C GLN A 127 -4.19 -9.64 1.95
N ILE A 128 -4.85 -8.76 2.70
CA ILE A 128 -6.24 -8.98 3.14
C ILE A 128 -7.19 -8.99 1.94
N LEU A 129 -7.00 -8.09 0.98
CA LEU A 129 -7.77 -8.09 -0.26
C LEU A 129 -7.65 -9.44 -1.00
N ALA A 130 -6.46 -10.01 -1.07
CA ALA A 130 -6.24 -11.31 -1.70
C ALA A 130 -6.86 -12.47 -0.90
N ILE A 131 -6.94 -12.36 0.44
CA ILE A 131 -7.54 -13.37 1.32
C ILE A 131 -9.08 -13.31 1.26
N GLU A 132 -9.66 -12.12 1.37
CA GLU A 132 -11.12 -11.93 1.54
C GLU A 132 -11.86 -11.75 0.21
N HIS A 133 -11.15 -11.29 -0.85
CA HIS A 133 -11.70 -11.06 -2.19
C HIS A 133 -10.80 -11.67 -3.29
N PRO A 134 -10.49 -12.98 -3.22
CA PRO A 134 -9.55 -13.62 -4.14
C PRO A 134 -9.93 -13.49 -5.61
N GLU A 135 -11.23 -13.38 -5.92
CA GLU A 135 -11.75 -13.18 -7.28
C GLU A 135 -11.41 -11.78 -7.83
N ARG A 136 -11.04 -10.83 -6.97
CA ARG A 136 -10.66 -9.46 -7.35
C ARG A 136 -9.16 -9.29 -7.58
N VAL A 137 -8.34 -10.30 -7.29
CA VAL A 137 -6.89 -10.20 -7.32
C VAL A 137 -6.27 -11.18 -8.31
N ARG A 138 -5.71 -10.67 -9.41
CA ARG A 138 -5.00 -11.48 -10.42
C ARG A 138 -3.60 -11.86 -9.98
N SER A 139 -2.91 -10.95 -9.30
CA SER A 139 -1.61 -11.17 -8.65
C SER A 139 -1.41 -10.20 -7.50
N LEU A 140 -0.55 -10.57 -6.57
CA LEU A 140 -0.20 -9.78 -5.39
C LEU A 140 1.26 -9.36 -5.43
N THR A 141 1.53 -8.07 -5.30
CA THR A 141 2.88 -7.53 -4.99
C THR A 141 2.86 -6.88 -3.62
N SER A 142 3.64 -7.40 -2.69
CA SER A 142 3.79 -6.89 -1.33
C SER A 142 5.18 -6.27 -1.16
N ILE A 143 5.26 -4.93 -1.04
CA ILE A 143 6.53 -4.20 -0.93
C ILE A 143 6.72 -3.74 0.50
N MET A 144 7.89 -4.04 1.12
CA MET A 144 8.30 -3.67 2.49
C MET A 144 7.17 -3.80 3.52
N SER A 145 6.51 -4.97 3.55
CA SER A 145 5.37 -5.27 4.41
C SER A 145 5.58 -6.54 5.23
N THR A 146 4.60 -6.95 6.02
CA THR A 146 4.67 -8.10 6.92
C THR A 146 3.35 -8.85 6.99
N THR A 147 3.38 -10.11 7.44
CA THR A 147 2.17 -10.92 7.71
C THR A 147 1.35 -10.43 8.89
N GLY A 148 1.93 -9.57 9.73
CA GLY A 148 1.35 -9.16 11.01
C GLY A 148 1.71 -10.09 12.17
N ASN A 149 2.55 -11.11 11.94
CA ASN A 149 3.10 -11.94 13.02
C ASN A 149 4.04 -11.10 13.89
N ASP A 150 3.84 -11.12 15.20
CA ASP A 150 4.57 -10.30 16.16
C ASP A 150 6.03 -10.73 16.39
N ARG A 151 6.48 -11.82 15.77
CA ARG A 151 7.86 -12.34 15.86
C ARG A 151 8.75 -11.91 14.71
N VAL A 152 8.18 -11.31 13.66
CA VAL A 152 8.89 -10.89 12.44
C VAL A 152 8.55 -9.45 12.08
N GLY A 153 9.37 -8.81 11.27
CA GLY A 153 9.15 -7.45 10.80
C GLY A 153 9.16 -6.42 11.93
N GLN A 154 9.92 -6.67 13.01
CA GLN A 154 9.92 -5.76 14.16
C GLN A 154 10.72 -4.49 13.85
N PRO A 155 10.17 -3.30 14.20
CA PRO A 155 10.87 -2.05 14.04
C PRO A 155 12.06 -1.93 15.02
N THR A 156 13.12 -1.27 14.59
CA THR A 156 14.17 -0.82 15.49
C THR A 156 13.62 0.18 16.52
N GLU A 157 14.35 0.40 17.61
CA GLU A 157 13.96 1.38 18.62
C GLU A 157 13.79 2.80 18.03
N ALA A 158 14.70 3.21 17.14
CA ALA A 158 14.64 4.50 16.46
C ALA A 158 13.39 4.61 15.55
N ALA A 159 13.07 3.56 14.79
CA ALA A 159 11.87 3.51 13.95
C ALA A 159 10.59 3.53 14.79
N ARG A 160 10.55 2.77 15.88
CA ARG A 160 9.43 2.77 16.82
C ARG A 160 9.18 4.16 17.43
N ALA A 161 10.25 4.87 17.79
CA ALA A 161 10.15 6.24 18.30
C ALA A 161 9.52 7.21 17.28
N LEU A 162 9.75 7.01 15.98
CA LEU A 162 9.11 7.82 14.93
C LEU A 162 7.59 7.61 14.87
N LEU A 163 7.11 6.38 15.03
CA LEU A 163 5.67 6.07 15.04
C LEU A 163 4.94 6.72 16.23
N LEU A 164 5.66 6.95 17.33
CA LEU A 164 5.13 7.56 18.57
C LEU A 164 5.22 9.08 18.59
N LEU A 165 5.80 9.72 17.58
CA LEU A 165 5.86 11.18 17.51
C LEU A 165 4.45 11.77 17.45
N PRO A 166 4.19 12.89 18.16
CA PRO A 166 2.91 13.56 18.09
C PRO A 166 2.59 13.96 16.63
N PRO A 167 1.32 13.97 16.22
CA PRO A 167 0.94 14.40 14.88
C PRO A 167 1.52 15.78 14.52
N VAL A 168 1.91 15.98 13.28
CA VAL A 168 2.32 17.30 12.77
C VAL A 168 1.14 18.27 12.85
N SER A 169 1.42 19.56 13.00
CA SER A 169 0.38 20.59 13.12
C SER A 169 0.50 21.68 12.06
N THR A 170 1.67 21.82 11.45
CA THR A 170 1.94 22.83 10.43
C THR A 170 2.59 22.21 9.20
N ARG A 171 2.55 22.95 8.10
CA ARG A 171 3.24 22.58 6.86
C ARG A 171 4.76 22.41 7.07
N GLU A 172 5.38 23.31 7.84
CA GLU A 172 6.80 23.22 8.14
C GLU A 172 7.13 21.99 9.00
N ASP A 173 6.31 21.66 10.01
CA ASP A 173 6.47 20.44 10.80
C ASP A 173 6.37 19.17 9.91
N ALA A 174 5.50 19.18 8.89
CA ALA A 174 5.38 18.07 7.95
C ALA A 174 6.65 17.90 7.11
N MET A 175 7.21 19.02 6.61
CA MET A 175 8.46 19.03 5.85
C MET A 175 9.64 18.55 6.70
N ASP A 176 9.76 19.03 7.94
CA ASP A 176 10.83 18.63 8.86
C ASP A 176 10.69 17.17 9.29
N ARG A 177 9.45 16.69 9.47
CA ARG A 177 9.18 15.29 9.74
C ARG A 177 9.63 14.40 8.59
N ALA A 178 9.34 14.77 7.33
CA ALA A 178 9.77 14.00 6.17
C ALA A 178 11.29 13.81 6.14
N GLY A 179 12.06 14.86 6.41
CA GLY A 179 13.52 14.77 6.54
C GLY A 179 13.97 13.85 7.69
N ARG A 180 13.30 13.90 8.85
CA ARG A 180 13.60 13.02 9.99
C ARG A 180 13.29 11.56 9.68
N VAL A 181 12.12 11.29 9.10
CA VAL A 181 11.70 9.95 8.67
C VAL A 181 12.72 9.38 7.68
N HIS A 182 13.10 10.14 6.66
CA HIS A 182 14.06 9.68 5.66
C HIS A 182 15.43 9.37 6.27
N ARG A 183 15.94 10.21 7.18
CA ARG A 183 17.23 9.94 7.84
C ARG A 183 17.24 8.67 8.67
N THR A 184 16.09 8.24 9.18
CA THR A 184 15.98 7.03 10.02
C THR A 184 15.58 5.80 9.22
N LEU A 185 14.67 5.94 8.27
CA LEU A 185 14.03 4.82 7.56
C LEU A 185 14.44 4.70 6.10
N GLY A 186 14.99 5.77 5.51
CA GLY A 186 15.34 5.82 4.10
C GLY A 186 16.49 4.89 3.73
N SER A 187 16.60 4.62 2.46
CA SER A 187 17.59 3.73 1.86
C SER A 187 19.02 4.29 1.98
N PRO A 188 19.94 3.65 2.72
CA PRO A 188 21.26 4.21 2.93
C PRO A 188 22.12 4.24 1.67
N ALA A 189 21.90 3.31 0.72
CA ALA A 189 22.63 3.26 -0.55
C ALA A 189 22.04 4.20 -1.63
N TYR A 190 20.83 4.71 -1.45
CA TYR A 190 20.09 5.48 -2.44
C TYR A 190 19.65 6.82 -1.88
N ARG A 191 20.47 7.85 -2.05
CA ARG A 191 20.19 9.17 -1.49
C ARG A 191 19.04 9.86 -2.25
N ILE A 192 18.12 10.45 -1.50
CA ILE A 192 17.09 11.35 -2.00
C ILE A 192 17.51 12.79 -1.66
N ASP A 193 17.25 13.73 -2.56
CA ASP A 193 17.48 15.16 -2.30
C ASP A 193 16.52 15.62 -1.18
N GLU A 194 17.05 16.25 -0.14
CA GLU A 194 16.26 16.75 0.98
C GLU A 194 15.24 17.79 0.52
N THR A 195 15.53 18.58 -0.49
CA THR A 195 14.58 19.55 -1.07
C THR A 195 13.41 18.81 -1.71
N GLU A 196 13.64 17.72 -2.44
CA GLU A 196 12.59 16.91 -3.05
C GLU A 196 11.68 16.29 -1.97
N LEU A 197 12.25 15.78 -0.86
CA LEU A 197 11.48 15.25 0.26
C LEU A 197 10.57 16.30 0.91
N ARG A 198 11.13 17.47 1.16
CA ARG A 198 10.39 18.61 1.73
C ARG A 198 9.26 19.05 0.80
N ASP A 199 9.52 19.15 -0.50
CA ASP A 199 8.51 19.54 -1.51
C ASP A 199 7.39 18.50 -1.62
N ARG A 200 7.71 17.20 -1.54
CA ARG A 200 6.70 16.12 -1.51
C ARG A 200 5.82 16.24 -0.27
N ALA A 201 6.41 16.44 0.91
CA ALA A 201 5.68 16.62 2.17
C ALA A 201 4.80 17.87 2.13
N ALA A 202 5.30 18.98 1.59
CA ALA A 202 4.58 20.22 1.41
C ALA A 202 3.35 20.04 0.51
N ARG A 203 3.52 19.41 -0.67
CA ARG A 203 2.41 19.11 -1.59
C ARG A 203 1.36 18.21 -0.96
N ALA A 204 1.77 17.20 -0.20
CA ALA A 204 0.84 16.32 0.49
C ALA A 204 0.04 17.08 1.56
N PHE A 205 0.70 17.94 2.34
CA PHE A 205 0.06 18.79 3.35
C PHE A 205 -0.93 19.78 2.71
N ASP A 206 -0.52 20.46 1.64
CA ASP A 206 -1.35 21.44 0.93
C ASP A 206 -2.56 20.76 0.25
N ARG A 207 -2.45 19.49 -0.18
CA ARG A 207 -3.53 18.74 -0.81
C ARG A 207 -4.60 18.31 0.18
N ALA A 208 -4.19 17.78 1.33
CA ALA A 208 -5.11 17.39 2.40
C ALA A 208 -4.33 17.13 3.70
N PHE A 209 -4.91 17.54 4.82
CA PHE A 209 -4.28 17.41 6.12
C PHE A 209 -5.27 16.87 7.17
N ASP A 210 -5.11 15.60 7.54
CA ASP A 210 -5.79 14.98 8.69
C ASP A 210 -4.84 14.08 9.48
N PRO A 211 -4.12 14.64 10.46
CA PRO A 211 -3.20 13.85 11.27
C PRO A 211 -3.90 12.81 12.15
N GLN A 212 -5.19 12.97 12.44
CA GLN A 212 -5.96 11.99 13.19
C GLN A 212 -6.34 10.79 12.30
N GLY A 213 -6.51 11.00 11.01
CA GLY A 213 -6.69 9.91 10.04
C GLY A 213 -5.51 8.95 10.04
N VAL A 214 -4.28 9.49 10.06
CA VAL A 214 -3.06 8.68 10.14
C VAL A 214 -3.03 7.84 11.43
N VAL A 215 -3.45 8.41 12.57
CA VAL A 215 -3.53 7.69 13.84
C VAL A 215 -4.57 6.55 13.75
N ARG A 216 -5.73 6.78 13.14
CA ARG A 216 -6.75 5.74 12.94
C ARG A 216 -6.25 4.59 12.07
N GLN A 217 -5.56 4.90 10.97
CA GLN A 217 -4.91 3.88 10.13
C GLN A 217 -3.85 3.07 10.89
N LEU A 218 -3.02 3.74 11.71
CA LEU A 218 -2.01 3.06 12.52
C LEU A 218 -2.67 2.10 13.53
N VAL A 219 -3.75 2.53 14.21
CA VAL A 219 -4.49 1.67 15.14
C VAL A 219 -5.08 0.48 14.41
N ALA A 220 -5.70 0.68 13.24
CA ALA A 220 -6.20 -0.42 12.40
C ALA A 220 -5.10 -1.43 12.06
N ALA A 221 -3.90 -0.95 11.70
CA ALA A 221 -2.76 -1.80 11.37
C ALA A 221 -2.29 -2.66 12.57
N ILE A 222 -2.07 -2.02 13.73
CA ILE A 222 -1.52 -2.71 14.92
C ILE A 222 -2.53 -3.60 15.63
N THR A 223 -3.83 -3.43 15.38
CA THR A 223 -4.90 -4.28 15.94
C THR A 223 -5.31 -5.41 14.98
N THR A 224 -4.80 -5.40 13.76
CA THR A 224 -5.07 -6.49 12.79
C THR A 224 -4.25 -7.74 13.16
N PRO A 225 -4.89 -8.92 13.26
CA PRO A 225 -4.22 -10.16 13.63
C PRO A 225 -3.22 -10.64 12.57
N ASP A 226 -2.37 -11.59 12.97
CA ASP A 226 -1.46 -12.34 12.10
C ASP A 226 -2.26 -13.07 10.99
N ARG A 227 -1.81 -12.89 9.73
CA ARG A 227 -2.44 -13.44 8.53
C ARG A 227 -1.68 -14.65 7.96
N THR A 228 -0.64 -15.12 8.63
CA THR A 228 0.26 -16.18 8.11
C THR A 228 -0.50 -17.41 7.64
N GLU A 229 -1.49 -17.90 8.43
CA GLU A 229 -2.25 -19.09 8.08
C GLU A 229 -3.19 -18.89 6.88
N ASP A 230 -3.76 -17.69 6.72
CA ASP A 230 -4.63 -17.38 5.60
C ASP A 230 -3.81 -17.16 4.32
N LEU A 231 -2.62 -16.55 4.43
CA LEU A 231 -1.68 -16.39 3.33
C LEU A 231 -1.22 -17.75 2.75
N ARG A 232 -1.11 -18.80 3.59
CA ARG A 232 -0.77 -20.16 3.15
C ARG A 232 -1.81 -20.81 2.23
N ARG A 233 -3.02 -20.28 2.21
CA ARG A 233 -4.14 -20.78 1.39
C ARG A 233 -4.26 -20.07 0.06
N LEU A 234 -3.48 -19.02 -0.16
CA LEU A 234 -3.51 -18.28 -1.43
C LEU A 234 -2.94 -19.12 -2.57
N ASP A 235 -3.62 -19.08 -3.71
CA ASP A 235 -3.19 -19.69 -4.96
C ASP A 235 -3.20 -18.63 -6.09
N LEU A 236 -2.32 -17.65 -5.98
CA LEU A 236 -2.15 -16.60 -6.98
C LEU A 236 -0.67 -16.23 -7.13
N PRO A 237 -0.25 -15.78 -8.32
CA PRO A 237 1.10 -15.29 -8.54
C PRO A 237 1.42 -14.16 -7.56
N THR A 238 2.51 -14.31 -6.79
CA THR A 238 2.88 -13.35 -5.75
C THR A 238 4.34 -12.94 -5.87
N LEU A 239 4.60 -11.66 -5.69
CA LEU A 239 5.91 -11.04 -5.58
C LEU A 239 6.02 -10.34 -4.22
N VAL A 240 7.09 -10.60 -3.50
CA VAL A 240 7.47 -9.87 -2.29
C VAL A 240 8.76 -9.13 -2.57
N VAL A 241 8.76 -7.80 -2.38
CA VAL A 241 9.96 -6.95 -2.50
C VAL A 241 10.26 -6.35 -1.15
N HIS A 242 11.51 -6.47 -0.67
CA HIS A 242 11.88 -5.92 0.63
C HIS A 242 13.30 -5.36 0.62
N GLY A 243 13.49 -4.25 1.35
CA GLY A 243 14.81 -3.69 1.57
C GLY A 243 15.59 -4.44 2.65
N ALA A 244 16.86 -4.77 2.37
CA ALA A 244 17.71 -5.42 3.37
C ALA A 244 17.97 -4.54 4.60
N GLU A 245 17.90 -3.21 4.43
CA GLU A 245 18.19 -2.20 5.45
C GLU A 245 16.93 -1.54 6.03
N ASP A 246 15.76 -2.18 5.85
CA ASP A 246 14.49 -1.65 6.37
C ASP A 246 14.49 -1.66 7.91
N GLN A 247 14.40 -0.47 8.50
CA GLN A 247 14.42 -0.25 9.93
C GLN A 247 13.02 -0.23 10.57
N LEU A 248 11.95 -0.11 9.74
CA LEU A 248 10.57 -0.04 10.22
C LEU A 248 9.90 -1.39 10.21
N ILE A 249 10.01 -2.10 9.11
CA ILE A 249 9.58 -3.50 8.99
C ILE A 249 10.83 -4.29 8.59
N ALA A 250 11.46 -4.95 9.56
CA ALA A 250 12.67 -5.71 9.29
C ALA A 250 12.46 -6.74 8.16
N VAL A 251 13.51 -7.04 7.41
CA VAL A 251 13.46 -7.86 6.19
C VAL A 251 12.81 -9.23 6.41
N ASP A 252 12.91 -9.78 7.61
CA ASP A 252 12.28 -11.06 8.00
C ASP A 252 10.73 -11.00 7.92
N GLY A 253 10.11 -9.81 7.98
CA GLY A 253 8.68 -9.63 7.72
C GLY A 253 8.30 -9.94 6.26
N GLY A 254 9.13 -9.50 5.30
CA GLY A 254 8.98 -9.86 3.89
C GLY A 254 9.31 -11.33 3.62
N GLN A 255 10.37 -11.85 4.25
CA GLN A 255 10.73 -13.26 4.17
C GLN A 255 9.59 -14.15 4.65
N ALA A 256 9.01 -13.86 5.83
CA ALA A 256 7.86 -14.58 6.36
C ALA A 256 6.63 -14.51 5.45
N THR A 257 6.41 -13.35 4.77
CA THR A 257 5.34 -13.22 3.79
C THR A 257 5.55 -14.14 2.59
N ALA A 258 6.77 -14.16 2.04
CA ALA A 258 7.10 -15.01 0.91
C ALA A 258 7.08 -16.52 1.28
N GLU A 259 7.52 -16.87 2.48
CA GLU A 259 7.47 -18.25 2.99
C GLU A 259 6.02 -18.73 3.23
N ALA A 260 5.14 -17.83 3.63
CA ALA A 260 3.74 -18.17 3.86
C ALA A 260 2.99 -18.44 2.56
N ILE A 261 3.22 -17.65 1.49
CA ILE A 261 2.44 -17.75 0.25
C ILE A 261 3.07 -18.77 -0.71
N PRO A 262 2.36 -19.85 -1.08
CA PRO A 262 2.89 -20.87 -1.97
C PRO A 262 3.34 -20.30 -3.32
N GLY A 263 4.59 -20.54 -3.71
CA GLY A 263 5.14 -20.10 -4.99
C GLY A 263 5.43 -18.58 -5.09
N ALA A 264 5.41 -17.85 -3.98
CA ALA A 264 5.79 -16.45 -3.97
C ALA A 264 7.28 -16.27 -4.34
N GLU A 265 7.54 -15.27 -5.18
CA GLU A 265 8.90 -14.78 -5.48
C GLU A 265 9.31 -13.76 -4.42
N LEU A 266 10.53 -13.88 -3.87
CA LEU A 266 11.11 -12.91 -2.95
C LEU A 266 12.27 -12.18 -3.59
N VAL A 267 12.23 -10.86 -3.59
CA VAL A 267 13.31 -9.98 -4.03
C VAL A 267 13.75 -9.13 -2.84
N VAL A 268 14.93 -9.42 -2.32
CA VAL A 268 15.57 -8.58 -1.29
C VAL A 268 16.56 -7.66 -1.97
N ILE A 269 16.47 -6.35 -1.70
CA ILE A 269 17.29 -5.32 -2.34
C ILE A 269 18.29 -4.78 -1.32
N ASP A 270 19.57 -5.00 -1.58
CA ASP A 270 20.66 -4.49 -0.74
C ASP A 270 20.68 -2.95 -0.73
N GLY A 271 20.90 -2.38 0.44
CA GLY A 271 20.96 -0.93 0.64
C GLY A 271 19.62 -0.19 0.52
N MET A 272 18.52 -0.89 0.29
CA MET A 272 17.16 -0.35 0.34
C MET A 272 16.65 -0.37 1.78
N GLY A 273 16.10 0.77 2.24
CA GLY A 273 15.41 0.94 3.52
C GLY A 273 13.89 0.82 3.37
N HIS A 274 13.16 1.61 4.19
CA HIS A 274 11.69 1.67 4.16
C HIS A 274 11.19 2.81 3.25
N ASP A 275 11.72 2.89 2.05
CA ASP A 275 11.30 3.80 0.98
C ASP A 275 11.54 3.17 -0.39
N LEU A 276 11.00 3.78 -1.44
CA LEU A 276 11.18 3.34 -2.82
C LEU A 276 11.88 4.44 -3.63
N PRO A 277 13.22 4.54 -3.55
CA PRO A 277 13.99 5.58 -4.23
C PRO A 277 14.01 5.40 -5.75
N ARG A 278 14.05 6.52 -6.50
CA ARG A 278 14.01 6.52 -7.96
C ARG A 278 14.99 5.56 -8.65
N PRO A 279 16.26 5.39 -8.20
CA PRO A 279 17.18 4.46 -8.84
C PRO A 279 16.71 3.00 -8.82
N LEU A 280 15.80 2.62 -7.92
CA LEU A 280 15.24 1.27 -7.83
C LEU A 280 13.97 1.07 -8.67
N TRP A 281 13.34 2.13 -9.18
CA TRP A 281 12.09 2.02 -9.93
C TRP A 281 12.18 1.08 -11.12
N PRO A 282 13.19 1.17 -12.00
CA PRO A 282 13.29 0.24 -13.14
C PRO A 282 13.34 -1.23 -12.70
N THR A 283 14.07 -1.54 -11.62
CA THR A 283 14.15 -2.91 -11.09
C THR A 283 12.80 -3.38 -10.55
N VAL A 284 12.14 -2.56 -9.73
CA VAL A 284 10.85 -2.94 -9.13
C VAL A 284 9.77 -3.04 -10.20
N VAL A 285 9.73 -2.11 -11.16
CA VAL A 285 8.79 -2.16 -12.31
C VAL A 285 9.02 -3.40 -13.16
N GLU A 286 10.28 -3.82 -13.40
CA GLU A 286 10.59 -5.04 -14.13
C GLU A 286 10.01 -6.28 -13.45
N HIS A 287 10.19 -6.41 -12.14
CA HIS A 287 9.63 -7.52 -11.37
C HIS A 287 8.10 -7.51 -11.36
N ILE A 288 7.47 -6.33 -11.20
CA ILE A 288 6.01 -6.20 -11.28
C ILE A 288 5.52 -6.60 -12.67
N ALA A 289 6.15 -6.10 -13.74
CA ALA A 289 5.79 -6.43 -15.11
C ALA A 289 5.90 -7.93 -15.38
N GLY A 290 6.99 -8.56 -14.97
CA GLY A 290 7.16 -10.01 -15.10
C GLY A 290 6.09 -10.81 -14.33
N LEU A 291 5.66 -10.33 -13.15
CA LEU A 291 4.56 -10.95 -12.41
C LEU A 291 3.22 -10.80 -13.15
N VAL A 292 2.92 -9.59 -13.64
CA VAL A 292 1.71 -9.30 -14.42
C VAL A 292 1.63 -10.23 -15.65
N ASP A 293 2.71 -10.34 -16.42
CA ASP A 293 2.76 -11.19 -17.61
C ASP A 293 2.48 -12.66 -17.28
N ARG A 294 3.08 -13.19 -16.21
CA ARG A 294 2.85 -14.57 -15.74
C ARG A 294 1.39 -14.79 -15.31
N ALA A 295 0.83 -13.81 -14.61
CA ALA A 295 -0.55 -13.89 -14.12
C ALA A 295 -1.56 -13.82 -15.26
N GLU A 296 -1.36 -12.95 -16.27
CA GLU A 296 -2.22 -12.84 -17.43
C GLU A 296 -2.19 -14.13 -18.30
N GLN A 297 -1.02 -14.76 -18.44
CA GLN A 297 -0.92 -16.06 -19.12
C GLN A 297 -1.73 -17.14 -18.39
N ARG A 298 -1.65 -17.20 -17.05
CA ARG A 298 -2.42 -18.14 -16.23
C ARG A 298 -3.93 -17.89 -16.34
N TRP A 299 -4.34 -16.61 -16.33
CA TRP A 299 -5.73 -16.19 -16.43
C TRP A 299 -6.35 -16.60 -17.78
N THR A 300 -5.63 -16.41 -18.88
CA THR A 300 -6.08 -16.77 -20.24
C THR A 300 -6.29 -18.27 -20.39
N ILE A 301 -5.42 -19.11 -19.82
CA ILE A 301 -5.52 -20.56 -19.85
C ILE A 301 -6.76 -21.04 -19.06
N SER A 302 -6.98 -20.48 -17.88
CA SER A 302 -8.11 -20.83 -17.01
C SER A 302 -9.47 -20.50 -17.64
N SER A 303 -9.58 -19.33 -18.29
CA SER A 303 -10.81 -18.90 -18.96
C SER A 303 -11.12 -19.69 -20.22
N SER A 304 -10.11 -20.17 -20.95
CA SER A 304 -10.30 -21.01 -22.15
C SER A 304 -10.77 -22.42 -21.82
N THR A 305 -10.42 -22.95 -20.64
CA THR A 305 -10.81 -24.32 -20.21
C THR A 305 -12.25 -24.38 -19.72
N SER A 306 -12.79 -23.27 -19.19
CA SER A 306 -14.19 -23.21 -18.72
C SER A 306 -15.23 -23.13 -19.84
N VAL A 307 -14.85 -22.66 -21.05
CA VAL A 307 -15.75 -22.56 -22.23
C VAL A 307 -15.89 -23.88 -22.99
N SER A 308 -15.01 -24.86 -22.78
CA SER A 308 -15.04 -26.13 -23.48
C SER A 308 -15.90 -27.23 -22.80
N HIS A 309 -16.62 -26.89 -21.72
CA HIS A 309 -17.46 -27.84 -20.94
C HIS A 309 -18.95 -27.45 -20.92
N THR A 310 -19.38 -26.56 -21.78
CA THR A 310 -20.80 -26.26 -22.08
C THR A 310 -21.14 -26.61 -23.49
#